data_4c1a832025c8430459f438bca33df3a3
#
_entry.id   4c1a832025c8430459f438bca33df3a3
#
_cell.length_a   1.000
_cell.length_b   1.000
_cell.length_c   1.000
_cell.angle_alpha   90.00
_cell.angle_beta   90.00
_cell.angle_gamma   90.00
#
_symmetry.space_group_name_H-M   'P 1'
#
loop_
_entity.id
_entity.type
_entity.pdbx_description
1 polymer ?
#
loop_
_entity_poly.entity_id
_entity_poly.type
_entity_poly.pdbx_seq_one_letter_code
_entity_poly.pdbx_strand_id
1 'polypeptide(L)'
;MRHLMILVAVWWLGLTAQAQEVRYALLIGNEDYPAEVGRLSLPHEDVARMRDALVQAGFPAANVTVLSDATQADTNLAVAAFAAKLEQGGENAVGFFYYSGHGGSAEASGVRQNYLIPAKSPITSASQLPILGVPMSGIIDSLAAAQARAVFIVSDACRNTLPLTSSKGGAQDKGMVRVNARSGLYIAFATADGATTPDDGAFSAALAGQIVKPGLTADRAFTLALREVASKRPGNRLPFSVDGLKGDICFAGCEVPQLLASDEQVALGQALSSSEPAVLEEFLQRFPHSNSIGYVESRLDSLRTPKPTDDEKVASAKQHMAACLTGQMGSCYNLGIYFSMGWGVEKDMAASDRYYTKACDGGVTEACFNLALDLKSPNASQPDQARATHLLNTACRGGLDRACRELNASR
;
A
#
# COMPACT_ATOMS: atom_id res chain seq x y z
N MET A 1 -59.59 -35.56 36.79
CA MET A 1 -58.85 -35.73 35.55
C MET A 1 -58.44 -34.33 35.08
N ARG A 2 -57.16 -33.94 35.29
CA ARG A 2 -56.62 -32.63 34.94
C ARG A 2 -55.79 -32.82 33.68
N HIS A 3 -56.21 -32.28 32.52
CA HIS A 3 -55.48 -32.32 31.27
C HIS A 3 -54.40 -31.22 31.33
N LEU A 4 -53.15 -31.65 31.31
CA LEU A 4 -51.96 -30.79 31.19
C LEU A 4 -51.71 -30.56 29.71
N MET A 5 -52.00 -29.35 29.18
CA MET A 5 -51.59 -28.93 27.84
C MET A 5 -50.12 -28.50 27.89
N ILE A 6 -49.28 -29.29 27.18
CA ILE A 6 -47.88 -28.93 26.97
C ILE A 6 -47.84 -28.04 25.70
N LEU A 7 -47.59 -26.77 25.88
CA LEU A 7 -47.26 -25.82 24.80
C LEU A 7 -45.82 -26.06 24.33
N VAL A 8 -45.64 -26.65 23.16
CA VAL A 8 -44.34 -26.75 22.50
C VAL A 8 -44.08 -25.44 21.77
N ALA A 9 -43.20 -24.60 22.35
CA ALA A 9 -42.70 -23.40 21.69
C ALA A 9 -41.65 -23.80 20.63
N VAL A 10 -42.05 -23.76 19.37
CA VAL A 10 -41.13 -23.94 18.22
C VAL A 10 -40.31 -22.66 18.07
N TRP A 11 -39.07 -22.68 18.54
CA TRP A 11 -38.12 -21.61 18.27
C TRP A 11 -37.67 -21.71 16.79
N TRP A 12 -38.16 -20.79 15.97
CA TRP A 12 -37.59 -20.54 14.64
C TRP A 12 -36.24 -19.88 14.82
N LEU A 13 -35.17 -20.65 14.74
CA LEU A 13 -33.82 -20.13 14.50
C LEU A 13 -33.81 -19.59 13.07
N GLY A 14 -34.01 -18.29 12.93
CA GLY A 14 -33.77 -17.58 11.68
C GLY A 14 -32.29 -17.70 11.34
N LEU A 15 -31.93 -18.67 10.52
CA LEU A 15 -30.67 -18.65 9.77
C LEU A 15 -30.72 -17.42 8.87
N THR A 16 -30.12 -16.34 9.29
CA THR A 16 -29.76 -15.24 8.38
C THR A 16 -28.76 -15.85 7.39
N ALA A 17 -29.26 -16.21 6.21
CA ALA A 17 -28.39 -16.55 5.09
C ALA A 17 -27.53 -15.31 4.83
N GLN A 18 -26.29 -15.34 5.30
CA GLN A 18 -25.31 -14.33 4.94
C GLN A 18 -25.13 -14.46 3.44
N ALA A 19 -25.50 -13.43 2.69
CA ALA A 19 -25.38 -13.44 1.24
C ALA A 19 -23.93 -13.73 0.88
N GLN A 20 -23.70 -14.83 0.16
CA GLN A 20 -22.38 -15.32 -0.18
C GLN A 20 -21.71 -14.32 -1.12
N GLU A 21 -20.45 -13.95 -0.83
CA GLU A 21 -19.64 -13.12 -1.70
C GLU A 21 -19.52 -13.73 -3.09
N VAL A 22 -19.83 -12.96 -4.12
CA VAL A 22 -19.71 -13.36 -5.53
C VAL A 22 -18.53 -12.65 -6.16
N ARG A 23 -17.72 -13.41 -6.89
CA ARG A 23 -16.47 -12.90 -7.49
C ARG A 23 -16.53 -13.02 -9.00
N TYR A 24 -16.18 -11.92 -9.67
CA TYR A 24 -16.11 -11.83 -11.12
C TYR A 24 -14.76 -11.25 -11.55
N ALA A 25 -14.22 -11.70 -12.67
CA ALA A 25 -13.04 -11.12 -13.27
C ALA A 25 -13.20 -10.91 -14.77
N LEU A 26 -12.60 -9.81 -15.27
CA LEU A 26 -12.42 -9.53 -16.70
C LEU A 26 -10.94 -9.25 -16.93
N LEU A 27 -10.29 -10.11 -17.72
CA LEU A 27 -8.88 -10.08 -18.02
C LEU A 27 -8.69 -9.88 -19.52
N ILE A 28 -7.92 -8.87 -19.92
CA ILE A 28 -7.68 -8.52 -21.32
C ILE A 28 -6.18 -8.48 -21.58
N GLY A 29 -5.72 -9.30 -22.53
CA GLY A 29 -4.33 -9.35 -22.99
C GLY A 29 -4.23 -9.03 -24.48
N ASN A 30 -3.53 -7.97 -24.85
CA ASN A 30 -3.39 -7.56 -26.22
C ASN A 30 -1.92 -7.63 -26.66
N GLU A 31 -1.62 -8.44 -27.66
CA GLU A 31 -0.31 -8.64 -28.29
C GLU A 31 -0.28 -8.23 -29.75
N ASP A 32 -1.41 -8.45 -30.47
CA ASP A 32 -1.50 -8.27 -31.91
C ASP A 32 -1.72 -6.80 -32.30
N TYR A 33 -0.60 -6.07 -32.31
CA TYR A 33 -0.56 -4.68 -32.76
C TYR A 33 0.11 -4.58 -34.14
N PRO A 34 -0.27 -3.59 -34.99
CA PRO A 34 0.45 -3.26 -36.20
C PRO A 34 1.95 -3.00 -35.95
N ALA A 35 2.80 -3.26 -36.91
CA ALA A 35 4.25 -3.14 -36.77
C ALA A 35 4.70 -1.74 -36.36
N GLU A 36 3.99 -0.70 -36.81
CA GLU A 36 4.24 0.70 -36.45
C GLU A 36 3.87 1.05 -35.01
N VAL A 37 3.01 0.26 -34.36
CA VAL A 37 2.64 0.38 -32.93
C VAL A 37 3.59 -0.45 -32.07
N GLY A 38 4.04 -1.58 -32.59
CA GLY A 38 4.94 -2.54 -31.96
C GLY A 38 4.19 -3.69 -31.28
N ARG A 39 4.47 -4.91 -31.71
CA ARG A 39 3.94 -6.13 -31.11
C ARG A 39 4.47 -6.33 -29.69
N LEU A 40 3.66 -6.95 -28.84
CA LEU A 40 4.05 -7.46 -27.53
C LEU A 40 4.10 -8.99 -27.54
N SER A 41 4.72 -9.58 -26.52
CA SER A 41 4.91 -11.03 -26.46
C SER A 41 4.44 -11.68 -25.15
N LEU A 42 4.12 -10.89 -24.12
CA LEU A 42 3.77 -11.40 -22.78
C LEU A 42 2.33 -11.13 -22.32
N PRO A 43 1.53 -10.25 -22.92
CA PRO A 43 0.18 -9.98 -22.42
C PRO A 43 -0.73 -11.20 -22.31
N HIS A 44 -0.66 -12.17 -23.22
CA HIS A 44 -1.43 -13.39 -23.13
C HIS A 44 -0.95 -14.28 -21.98
N GLU A 45 0.36 -14.37 -21.74
CA GLU A 45 0.95 -15.09 -20.60
C GLU A 45 0.59 -14.41 -19.29
N ASP A 46 0.65 -13.06 -19.22
CA ASP A 46 0.26 -12.28 -18.06
C ASP A 46 -1.19 -12.54 -17.65
N VAL A 47 -2.09 -12.55 -18.63
CA VAL A 47 -3.50 -12.82 -18.42
C VAL A 47 -3.73 -14.27 -17.98
N ALA A 48 -3.05 -15.24 -18.59
CA ALA A 48 -3.15 -16.64 -18.18
C ALA A 48 -2.69 -16.85 -16.73
N ARG A 49 -1.56 -16.24 -16.37
CA ARG A 49 -1.01 -16.26 -15.00
C ARG A 49 -1.99 -15.63 -14.00
N MET A 50 -2.56 -14.49 -14.36
CA MET A 50 -3.51 -13.79 -13.50
C MET A 50 -4.81 -14.58 -13.33
N ARG A 51 -5.33 -15.19 -14.42
CA ARG A 51 -6.50 -16.09 -14.36
C ARG A 51 -6.26 -17.22 -13.37
N ASP A 52 -5.12 -17.91 -13.51
CA ASP A 52 -4.81 -19.07 -12.69
C ASP A 52 -4.67 -18.67 -11.21
N ALA A 53 -4.03 -17.55 -10.94
CA ALA A 53 -3.91 -17.01 -9.59
C ALA A 53 -5.27 -16.62 -8.98
N LEU A 54 -6.16 -15.97 -9.75
CA LEU A 54 -7.49 -15.60 -9.28
C LEU A 54 -8.35 -16.85 -9.00
N VAL A 55 -8.28 -17.86 -9.87
CA VAL A 55 -8.99 -19.14 -9.64
C VAL A 55 -8.46 -19.82 -8.38
N GLN A 56 -7.14 -19.86 -8.18
CA GLN A 56 -6.53 -20.39 -6.97
C GLN A 56 -6.96 -19.59 -5.72
N ALA A 57 -7.14 -18.28 -5.85
CA ALA A 57 -7.60 -17.40 -4.78
C ALA A 57 -9.13 -17.47 -4.54
N GLY A 58 -9.87 -18.35 -5.25
CA GLY A 58 -11.29 -18.62 -5.02
C GLY A 58 -12.25 -17.86 -5.94
N PHE A 59 -11.81 -17.27 -7.05
CA PHE A 59 -12.70 -16.83 -8.11
C PHE A 59 -13.21 -18.03 -8.88
N PRO A 60 -14.55 -18.24 -9.01
CA PRO A 60 -15.07 -19.32 -9.82
C PRO A 60 -14.58 -19.19 -11.27
N ALA A 61 -14.00 -20.25 -11.84
CA ALA A 61 -13.46 -20.21 -13.20
C ALA A 61 -14.50 -19.76 -14.24
N ALA A 62 -15.78 -20.12 -14.05
CA ALA A 62 -16.89 -19.69 -14.90
C ALA A 62 -17.17 -18.17 -14.83
N ASN A 63 -16.70 -17.50 -13.79
CA ASN A 63 -16.87 -16.06 -13.59
C ASN A 63 -15.62 -15.25 -14.04
N VAL A 64 -14.58 -15.92 -14.54
CA VAL A 64 -13.38 -15.28 -15.08
C VAL A 64 -13.49 -15.23 -16.60
N THR A 65 -13.73 -14.03 -17.13
CA THR A 65 -13.78 -13.77 -18.57
C THR A 65 -12.38 -13.35 -19.04
N VAL A 66 -11.88 -14.00 -20.08
CA VAL A 66 -10.59 -13.70 -20.70
C VAL A 66 -10.81 -13.26 -22.14
N LEU A 67 -10.19 -12.16 -22.55
CA LEU A 67 -10.13 -11.69 -23.92
C LEU A 67 -8.68 -11.60 -24.38
N SER A 68 -8.39 -12.15 -25.54
CA SER A 68 -7.12 -12.01 -26.23
C SER A 68 -7.30 -11.15 -27.47
N ASP A 69 -6.41 -10.17 -27.65
CA ASP A 69 -6.38 -9.27 -28.81
C ASP A 69 -7.72 -8.56 -29.08
N ALA A 70 -8.29 -8.03 -28.00
CA ALA A 70 -9.59 -7.35 -28.01
C ALA A 70 -9.51 -6.01 -28.77
N THR A 71 -10.48 -5.81 -29.66
CA THR A 71 -10.70 -4.51 -30.31
C THR A 71 -11.32 -3.51 -29.33
N GLN A 72 -11.47 -2.25 -29.74
CA GLN A 72 -12.19 -1.24 -28.95
C GLN A 72 -13.63 -1.67 -28.66
N ALA A 73 -14.31 -2.22 -29.66
CA ALA A 73 -15.70 -2.69 -29.52
C ALA A 73 -15.79 -3.88 -28.56
N ASP A 74 -14.90 -4.88 -28.69
CA ASP A 74 -14.86 -6.04 -27.81
C ASP A 74 -14.60 -5.64 -26.36
N THR A 75 -13.65 -4.71 -26.14
CA THR A 75 -13.32 -4.19 -24.81
C THR A 75 -14.52 -3.47 -24.19
N ASN A 76 -15.19 -2.58 -24.94
CA ASN A 76 -16.34 -1.84 -24.44
C ASN A 76 -17.53 -2.77 -24.11
N LEU A 77 -17.82 -3.75 -24.95
CA LEU A 77 -18.86 -4.75 -24.70
C LEU A 77 -18.55 -5.60 -23.46
N ALA A 78 -17.30 -6.04 -23.33
CA ALA A 78 -16.90 -6.85 -22.18
C ALA A 78 -16.95 -6.06 -20.87
N VAL A 79 -16.50 -4.80 -20.88
CA VAL A 79 -16.61 -3.92 -19.70
C VAL A 79 -18.05 -3.69 -19.31
N ALA A 80 -18.96 -3.43 -20.27
CA ALA A 80 -20.39 -3.27 -20.00
C ALA A 80 -21.01 -4.54 -19.41
N ALA A 81 -20.69 -5.72 -19.97
CA ALA A 81 -21.17 -6.99 -19.45
C ALA A 81 -20.59 -7.30 -18.05
N PHE A 82 -19.35 -6.94 -17.80
CA PHE A 82 -18.71 -7.11 -16.51
C PHE A 82 -19.33 -6.18 -15.46
N ALA A 83 -19.57 -4.90 -15.79
CA ALA A 83 -20.27 -3.97 -14.93
C ALA A 83 -21.68 -4.46 -14.56
N ALA A 84 -22.44 -4.97 -15.53
CA ALA A 84 -23.77 -5.52 -15.27
C ALA A 84 -23.77 -6.72 -14.31
N LYS A 85 -22.76 -7.62 -14.41
CA LYS A 85 -22.58 -8.72 -13.45
C LYS A 85 -22.29 -8.20 -12.04
N LEU A 86 -21.44 -7.18 -11.92
CA LEU A 86 -21.11 -6.55 -10.64
C LEU A 86 -22.34 -5.86 -10.03
N GLU A 87 -23.12 -5.12 -10.83
CA GLU A 87 -24.36 -4.48 -10.40
C GLU A 87 -25.38 -5.51 -9.90
N GLN A 88 -25.53 -6.65 -10.61
CA GLN A 88 -26.39 -7.73 -10.19
C GLN A 88 -25.98 -8.35 -8.83
N GLY A 89 -24.67 -8.44 -8.55
CA GLY A 89 -24.16 -8.92 -7.28
C GLY A 89 -24.16 -7.86 -6.17
N GLY A 90 -24.21 -6.58 -6.52
CA GLY A 90 -24.29 -5.44 -5.61
C GLY A 90 -23.20 -5.47 -4.53
N GLU A 91 -23.58 -5.19 -3.28
CA GLU A 91 -22.67 -5.15 -2.13
C GLU A 91 -22.04 -6.51 -1.77
N ASN A 92 -22.42 -7.60 -2.43
CA ASN A 92 -21.77 -8.90 -2.28
C ASN A 92 -20.76 -9.19 -3.40
N ALA A 93 -20.71 -8.36 -4.44
CA ALA A 93 -19.82 -8.57 -5.58
C ALA A 93 -18.42 -8.04 -5.32
N VAL A 94 -17.42 -8.85 -5.67
CA VAL A 94 -16.02 -8.44 -5.79
C VAL A 94 -15.59 -8.59 -7.23
N GLY A 95 -15.11 -7.51 -7.83
CA GLY A 95 -14.67 -7.44 -9.22
C GLY A 95 -13.15 -7.34 -9.35
N PHE A 96 -12.59 -7.99 -10.39
CA PHE A 96 -11.19 -7.85 -10.75
C PHE A 96 -11.06 -7.60 -12.26
N PHE A 97 -10.71 -6.37 -12.63
CA PHE A 97 -10.39 -5.99 -14.00
C PHE A 97 -8.87 -5.94 -14.15
N TYR A 98 -8.34 -6.65 -15.14
CA TYR A 98 -6.91 -6.65 -15.46
C TYR A 98 -6.70 -6.43 -16.95
N TYR A 99 -5.78 -5.55 -17.27
CA TYR A 99 -5.37 -5.28 -18.64
C TYR A 99 -3.86 -5.37 -18.77
N SER A 100 -3.37 -6.17 -19.70
CA SER A 100 -1.97 -6.19 -20.16
C SER A 100 -1.92 -5.88 -21.65
N GLY A 101 -1.13 -4.84 -22.01
CA GLY A 101 -1.05 -4.35 -23.39
C GLY A 101 -0.46 -2.96 -23.49
N HIS A 102 -0.57 -2.32 -24.64
CA HIS A 102 -0.19 -0.93 -24.78
C HIS A 102 -1.19 0.03 -24.13
N GLY A 103 -0.67 1.12 -23.58
CA GLY A 103 -1.46 2.21 -23.05
C GLY A 103 -0.73 3.54 -23.20
N GLY A 104 -1.46 4.62 -22.98
CA GLY A 104 -0.91 5.95 -23.05
C GLY A 104 -1.82 7.00 -22.48
N SER A 105 -1.38 8.25 -22.47
CA SER A 105 -2.21 9.38 -22.07
C SER A 105 -2.25 10.46 -23.14
N ALA A 106 -3.39 11.12 -23.25
CA ALA A 106 -3.59 12.24 -24.16
C ALA A 106 -4.47 13.30 -23.50
N GLU A 107 -4.36 14.50 -23.98
CA GLU A 107 -5.26 15.60 -23.60
C GLU A 107 -6.58 15.48 -24.37
N ALA A 108 -7.68 15.49 -23.63
CA ALA A 108 -9.03 15.55 -24.18
C ALA A 108 -9.82 16.59 -23.40
N SER A 109 -10.38 17.59 -24.11
CA SER A 109 -11.14 18.69 -23.49
C SER A 109 -10.39 19.45 -22.37
N GLY A 110 -9.07 19.66 -22.53
CA GLY A 110 -8.23 20.35 -21.56
C GLY A 110 -7.83 19.52 -20.34
N VAL A 111 -8.16 18.23 -20.32
CA VAL A 111 -7.78 17.31 -19.22
C VAL A 111 -6.99 16.14 -19.79
N ARG A 112 -5.86 15.80 -19.16
CA ARG A 112 -5.07 14.65 -19.53
C ARG A 112 -5.73 13.37 -19.01
N GLN A 113 -5.97 12.41 -19.90
CA GLN A 113 -6.67 11.15 -19.61
C GLN A 113 -5.85 9.93 -20.06
N ASN A 114 -6.07 8.81 -19.38
CA ASN A 114 -5.47 7.52 -19.71
C ASN A 114 -6.32 6.74 -20.72
N TYR A 115 -5.66 6.06 -21.63
CA TYR A 115 -6.28 5.21 -22.65
C TYR A 115 -5.58 3.85 -22.71
N LEU A 116 -6.36 2.79 -22.79
CA LEU A 116 -5.90 1.47 -23.21
C LEU A 116 -5.90 1.43 -24.75
N ILE A 117 -4.88 0.83 -25.33
CA ILE A 117 -4.77 0.72 -26.79
C ILE A 117 -5.31 -0.62 -27.21
N PRO A 118 -6.41 -0.67 -28.00
CA PRO A 118 -6.98 -1.92 -28.47
C PRO A 118 -6.02 -2.66 -29.42
N ALA A 119 -6.13 -3.99 -29.47
CA ALA A 119 -5.40 -4.76 -30.47
C ALA A 119 -5.79 -4.33 -31.91
N LYS A 120 -4.87 -4.51 -32.86
CA LYS A 120 -5.03 -4.14 -34.27
C LYS A 120 -5.26 -2.65 -34.53
N SER A 121 -5.16 -1.82 -33.49
CA SER A 121 -5.37 -0.38 -33.61
C SER A 121 -4.10 0.30 -34.17
N PRO A 122 -4.21 1.17 -35.19
CA PRO A 122 -3.08 1.86 -35.79
C PRO A 122 -2.71 3.15 -35.05
N ILE A 123 -2.75 3.14 -33.72
CA ILE A 123 -2.46 4.32 -32.90
C ILE A 123 -0.95 4.57 -32.82
N THR A 124 -0.46 5.58 -33.51
CA THR A 124 0.94 5.98 -33.54
C THR A 124 1.17 7.38 -32.97
N SER A 125 0.09 8.11 -32.63
CA SER A 125 0.19 9.44 -32.05
C SER A 125 -0.80 9.65 -30.89
N ALA A 126 -0.44 10.53 -29.96
CA ALA A 126 -1.29 10.85 -28.82
C ALA A 126 -2.64 11.45 -29.23
N SER A 127 -2.72 12.17 -30.35
CA SER A 127 -3.95 12.75 -30.87
C SER A 127 -4.99 11.72 -31.34
N GLN A 128 -4.58 10.48 -31.62
CA GLN A 128 -5.47 9.39 -32.01
C GLN A 128 -6.09 8.67 -30.79
N LEU A 129 -5.47 8.77 -29.61
CA LEU A 129 -5.94 8.09 -28.40
C LEU A 129 -7.41 8.43 -28.05
N PRO A 130 -7.87 9.69 -28.08
CA PRO A 130 -9.27 10.00 -27.76
C PRO A 130 -10.28 9.42 -28.73
N ILE A 131 -9.86 9.02 -29.95
CA ILE A 131 -10.74 8.53 -31.02
C ILE A 131 -10.72 6.99 -31.08
N LEU A 132 -9.52 6.41 -31.06
CA LEU A 132 -9.30 4.97 -31.32
C LEU A 132 -8.97 4.19 -30.04
N GLY A 133 -8.60 4.85 -28.95
CA GLY A 133 -8.30 4.22 -27.67
C GLY A 133 -9.57 3.95 -26.85
N VAL A 134 -9.42 3.15 -25.79
CA VAL A 134 -10.46 2.94 -24.78
C VAL A 134 -10.13 3.83 -23.58
N PRO A 135 -10.95 4.85 -23.25
CA PRO A 135 -10.68 5.74 -22.14
C PRO A 135 -10.84 4.99 -20.80
N MET A 136 -9.80 5.00 -19.97
CA MET A 136 -9.87 4.39 -18.63
C MET A 136 -10.89 5.08 -17.72
N SER A 137 -11.16 6.36 -17.91
CA SER A 137 -12.20 7.08 -17.18
C SER A 137 -13.57 6.44 -17.37
N GLY A 138 -13.91 6.04 -18.61
CA GLY A 138 -15.16 5.34 -18.91
C GLY A 138 -15.26 3.95 -18.24
N ILE A 139 -14.15 3.20 -18.19
CA ILE A 139 -14.07 1.93 -17.46
C ILE A 139 -14.27 2.18 -15.95
N ILE A 140 -13.54 3.12 -15.38
CA ILE A 140 -13.63 3.48 -13.96
C ILE A 140 -15.05 3.92 -13.59
N ASP A 141 -15.66 4.79 -14.39
CA ASP A 141 -17.01 5.30 -14.15
C ASP A 141 -18.06 4.18 -14.24
N SER A 142 -17.97 3.29 -15.23
CA SER A 142 -18.88 2.15 -15.38
C SER A 142 -18.78 1.17 -14.21
N LEU A 143 -17.55 0.86 -13.77
CA LEU A 143 -17.33 -0.07 -12.66
C LEU A 143 -17.66 0.56 -11.29
N ALA A 144 -17.49 1.85 -11.13
CA ALA A 144 -17.91 2.57 -9.93
C ALA A 144 -19.45 2.62 -9.82
N ALA A 145 -20.16 2.80 -10.95
CA ALA A 145 -21.60 2.84 -11.00
C ALA A 145 -22.27 1.51 -10.61
N ALA A 146 -21.57 0.39 -10.76
CA ALA A 146 -22.07 -0.95 -10.38
C ALA A 146 -22.25 -1.14 -8.87
N GLN A 147 -21.73 -0.24 -8.03
CA GLN A 147 -21.86 -0.24 -6.56
C GLN A 147 -21.52 -1.58 -5.90
N ALA A 148 -20.57 -2.31 -6.49
CA ALA A 148 -20.05 -3.54 -5.90
C ALA A 148 -19.33 -3.26 -4.57
N ARG A 149 -19.17 -4.30 -3.75
CA ARG A 149 -18.41 -4.25 -2.50
C ARG A 149 -17.00 -3.73 -2.71
N ALA A 150 -16.31 -4.28 -3.72
CA ALA A 150 -14.97 -3.85 -4.10
C ALA A 150 -14.72 -4.17 -5.58
N VAL A 151 -14.03 -3.28 -6.29
CA VAL A 151 -13.55 -3.55 -7.64
C VAL A 151 -12.08 -3.15 -7.75
N PHE A 152 -11.27 -4.10 -8.18
CA PHE A 152 -9.85 -3.91 -8.46
C PHE A 152 -9.67 -3.63 -9.94
N ILE A 153 -9.05 -2.51 -10.30
CA ILE A 153 -8.75 -2.11 -11.68
C ILE A 153 -7.24 -2.09 -11.81
N VAL A 154 -6.69 -3.03 -12.55
CA VAL A 154 -5.25 -3.24 -12.68
C VAL A 154 -4.82 -3.00 -14.12
N SER A 155 -3.95 -2.03 -14.32
CA SER A 155 -3.39 -1.71 -15.63
C SER A 155 -1.89 -2.04 -15.66
N ASP A 156 -1.57 -3.13 -16.32
CA ASP A 156 -0.19 -3.52 -16.69
C ASP A 156 0.10 -3.03 -18.12
N ALA A 157 -0.01 -1.72 -18.26
CA ALA A 157 0.18 -1.02 -19.52
C ALA A 157 1.32 0.01 -19.40
N CYS A 158 1.68 0.65 -20.49
CA CYS A 158 2.75 1.63 -20.61
C CYS A 158 4.12 1.02 -20.96
N ARG A 159 4.20 0.47 -22.15
CA ARG A 159 5.42 -0.16 -22.70
C ARG A 159 6.28 0.86 -23.44
N ASN A 160 7.59 0.68 -23.40
CA ASN A 160 8.61 1.59 -23.99
C ASN A 160 8.54 1.76 -25.51
N THR A 161 7.72 0.96 -26.19
CA THR A 161 7.79 0.80 -27.65
C THR A 161 6.83 1.67 -28.45
N LEU A 162 5.88 2.37 -27.79
CA LEU A 162 4.98 3.25 -28.53
C LEU A 162 5.69 4.52 -29.01
N PRO A 163 5.86 4.68 -30.33
CA PRO A 163 6.41 5.90 -30.92
C PRO A 163 5.35 7.02 -30.94
N LEU A 164 4.69 7.30 -29.80
CA LEU A 164 3.74 8.42 -29.74
C LEU A 164 4.49 9.72 -30.03
N THR A 165 4.43 10.16 -31.28
CA THR A 165 4.98 11.45 -31.70
C THR A 165 4.08 12.57 -31.22
N SER A 166 4.66 13.56 -30.55
CA SER A 166 3.95 14.79 -30.25
C SER A 166 4.16 15.84 -31.31
N SER A 167 3.13 16.58 -31.58
CA SER A 167 3.15 17.65 -32.58
C SER A 167 3.84 18.95 -32.13
N LYS A 168 4.38 19.05 -30.90
CA LYS A 168 5.12 20.24 -30.42
C LYS A 168 6.12 19.86 -29.32
N GLY A 169 7.40 20.05 -29.62
CA GLY A 169 8.64 19.85 -28.87
C GLY A 169 8.70 20.13 -27.37
N GLY A 170 8.04 19.33 -26.56
CA GLY A 170 8.24 19.23 -25.12
C GLY A 170 8.62 17.81 -24.74
N ALA A 171 9.47 17.64 -23.72
CA ALA A 171 9.72 16.34 -23.10
C ALA A 171 8.35 15.78 -22.65
N GLN A 172 7.88 14.69 -23.28
CA GLN A 172 6.54 14.21 -23.06
C GLN A 172 6.55 13.01 -22.17
N ASP A 173 5.76 13.14 -21.11
CA ASP A 173 5.33 12.02 -20.31
C ASP A 173 4.53 11.05 -21.21
N LYS A 174 5.18 9.95 -21.62
CA LYS A 174 4.60 8.94 -22.52
C LYS A 174 3.75 7.93 -21.78
N GLY A 175 3.75 7.97 -20.44
CA GLY A 175 3.07 7.01 -19.57
C GLY A 175 1.65 7.40 -19.21
N MET A 176 1.03 6.55 -18.39
CA MET A 176 -0.27 6.83 -17.77
C MET A 176 -0.15 7.87 -16.66
N VAL A 177 -1.19 8.67 -16.46
CA VAL A 177 -1.26 9.68 -15.42
C VAL A 177 -2.08 9.19 -14.22
N ARG A 178 -1.84 9.81 -13.07
CA ARG A 178 -2.53 9.48 -11.83
C ARG A 178 -4.04 9.74 -11.94
N VAL A 179 -4.84 8.88 -11.32
CA VAL A 179 -6.29 9.01 -11.23
C VAL A 179 -6.70 9.28 -9.78
N ASN A 180 -7.89 9.84 -9.58
CA ASN A 180 -8.43 10.09 -8.25
C ASN A 180 -9.05 8.81 -7.65
N ALA A 181 -9.02 8.71 -6.32
CA ALA A 181 -9.71 7.65 -5.59
C ALA A 181 -11.24 7.72 -5.83
N ARG A 182 -11.85 6.56 -5.98
CA ARG A 182 -13.30 6.36 -6.06
C ARG A 182 -13.72 5.34 -5.02
N SER A 183 -14.80 5.61 -4.32
CA SER A 183 -15.32 4.71 -3.28
C SER A 183 -15.58 3.31 -3.83
N GLY A 184 -15.07 2.28 -3.16
CA GLY A 184 -15.19 0.88 -3.55
C GLY A 184 -14.22 0.42 -4.64
N LEU A 185 -13.35 1.29 -5.16
CA LEU A 185 -12.39 0.93 -6.19
C LEU A 185 -10.95 0.94 -5.64
N TYR A 186 -10.18 -0.06 -6.05
CA TYR A 186 -8.73 -0.09 -5.94
C TYR A 186 -8.12 -0.06 -7.34
N ILE A 187 -7.32 0.97 -7.64
CA ILE A 187 -6.76 1.15 -8.99
C ILE A 187 -5.25 1.05 -8.89
N ALA A 188 -4.63 0.13 -9.64
CA ALA A 188 -3.20 -0.10 -9.64
C ALA A 188 -2.61 0.02 -11.05
N PHE A 189 -1.43 0.63 -11.12
CA PHE A 189 -0.66 0.79 -12.35
C PHE A 189 0.72 0.15 -12.15
N ALA A 190 1.16 -0.67 -13.11
CA ALA A 190 2.46 -1.34 -13.10
C ALA A 190 3.64 -0.37 -13.25
N THR A 191 3.39 0.91 -13.53
CA THR A 191 4.40 1.96 -13.70
C THR A 191 4.14 3.17 -12.82
N ALA A 192 5.18 3.99 -12.66
CA ALA A 192 5.06 5.33 -12.09
C ALA A 192 4.31 6.27 -13.04
N ASP A 193 3.78 7.35 -12.48
CA ASP A 193 3.14 8.45 -13.21
C ASP A 193 4.07 8.97 -14.33
N GLY A 194 3.57 9.01 -15.56
CA GLY A 194 4.32 9.44 -16.74
C GLY A 194 5.45 8.51 -17.20
N ALA A 195 5.63 7.34 -16.57
CA ALA A 195 6.68 6.38 -16.89
C ALA A 195 6.23 5.26 -17.82
N THR A 196 7.20 4.51 -18.34
CA THR A 196 6.97 3.32 -19.18
C THR A 196 7.45 2.06 -18.48
N THR A 197 6.86 0.91 -18.80
CA THR A 197 7.21 -0.42 -18.28
C THR A 197 7.78 -1.30 -19.40
N PRO A 198 8.86 -2.09 -19.15
CA PRO A 198 9.27 -3.15 -20.05
C PRO A 198 8.18 -4.23 -20.18
N ASP A 199 8.17 -4.94 -21.31
CA ASP A 199 7.37 -6.17 -21.50
C ASP A 199 8.15 -7.35 -20.90
N ASP A 200 8.14 -7.47 -19.56
CA ASP A 200 8.94 -8.43 -18.80
C ASP A 200 8.10 -9.36 -17.90
N GLY A 201 6.78 -9.18 -17.88
CA GLY A 201 5.85 -9.97 -17.05
C GLY A 201 6.11 -9.86 -15.54
N ALA A 202 6.98 -8.95 -15.10
CA ALA A 202 7.40 -8.88 -13.71
C ALA A 202 6.26 -8.48 -12.77
N PHE A 203 5.36 -7.58 -13.21
CA PHE A 203 4.26 -7.12 -12.38
C PHE A 203 3.19 -8.19 -12.23
N SER A 204 2.79 -8.85 -13.32
CA SER A 204 1.81 -9.94 -13.29
C SER A 204 2.30 -11.10 -12.42
N ALA A 205 3.59 -11.46 -12.54
CA ALA A 205 4.20 -12.52 -11.74
C ALA A 205 4.23 -12.17 -10.24
N ALA A 206 4.65 -10.95 -9.90
CA ALA A 206 4.69 -10.49 -8.52
C ALA A 206 3.28 -10.44 -7.91
N LEU A 207 2.29 -9.87 -8.62
CA LEU A 207 0.92 -9.77 -8.13
C LEU A 207 0.26 -11.15 -7.97
N ALA A 208 0.38 -12.03 -8.97
CA ALA A 208 -0.12 -13.40 -8.92
C ALA A 208 0.41 -14.16 -7.70
N GLY A 209 1.71 -14.01 -7.39
CA GLY A 209 2.33 -14.63 -6.23
C GLY A 209 1.84 -14.09 -4.88
N GLN A 210 1.27 -12.90 -4.83
CA GLN A 210 0.77 -12.31 -3.58
C GLN A 210 -0.74 -12.61 -3.36
N ILE A 211 -1.58 -12.50 -4.40
CA ILE A 211 -3.03 -12.64 -4.26
C ILE A 211 -3.49 -14.05 -3.87
N VAL A 212 -2.65 -15.05 -4.06
CA VAL A 212 -2.94 -16.45 -3.67
C VAL A 212 -2.64 -16.75 -2.20
N LYS A 213 -2.08 -15.80 -1.46
CA LYS A 213 -1.68 -16.01 -0.06
C LYS A 213 -2.85 -15.80 0.89
N PRO A 214 -3.26 -16.82 1.66
CA PRO A 214 -4.31 -16.68 2.66
C PRO A 214 -3.93 -15.65 3.74
N GLY A 215 -4.92 -14.96 4.28
CA GLY A 215 -4.74 -13.97 5.33
C GLY A 215 -4.11 -12.64 4.89
N LEU A 216 -3.76 -12.51 3.60
CA LEU A 216 -3.17 -11.28 3.08
C LEU A 216 -4.27 -10.37 2.53
N THR A 217 -4.40 -9.17 3.07
CA THR A 217 -5.33 -8.17 2.53
C THR A 217 -4.90 -7.71 1.14
N ALA A 218 -5.86 -7.33 0.31
CA ALA A 218 -5.61 -6.96 -1.07
C ALA A 218 -4.65 -5.77 -1.20
N ASP A 219 -4.85 -4.71 -0.41
CA ASP A 219 -3.94 -3.56 -0.35
C ASP A 219 -2.51 -3.97 -0.03
N ARG A 220 -2.34 -4.92 0.91
CA ARG A 220 -1.04 -5.46 1.28
C ARG A 220 -0.44 -6.31 0.17
N ALA A 221 -1.26 -7.15 -0.52
CA ALA A 221 -0.83 -7.96 -1.66
C ALA A 221 -0.30 -7.06 -2.79
N PHE A 222 -1.03 -6.00 -3.14
CA PHE A 222 -0.58 -5.01 -4.12
C PHE A 222 0.69 -4.28 -3.66
N THR A 223 0.74 -3.82 -2.41
CA THR A 223 1.94 -3.14 -1.86
C THR A 223 3.18 -4.02 -1.97
N LEU A 224 3.09 -5.30 -1.64
CA LEU A 224 4.21 -6.24 -1.73
C LEU A 224 4.62 -6.50 -3.19
N ALA A 225 3.66 -6.70 -4.09
CA ALA A 225 3.93 -6.86 -5.52
C ALA A 225 4.62 -5.63 -6.11
N LEU A 226 4.12 -4.43 -5.83
CA LEU A 226 4.70 -3.17 -6.30
C LEU A 226 6.14 -2.97 -5.77
N ARG A 227 6.40 -3.31 -4.50
CA ARG A 227 7.75 -3.26 -3.91
C ARG A 227 8.69 -4.28 -4.56
N GLU A 228 8.22 -5.49 -4.84
CA GLU A 228 9.00 -6.51 -5.52
C GLU A 228 9.42 -6.05 -6.92
N VAL A 229 8.49 -5.50 -7.70
CA VAL A 229 8.78 -4.93 -9.02
C VAL A 229 9.77 -3.77 -8.92
N ALA A 230 9.56 -2.86 -7.96
CA ALA A 230 10.42 -1.70 -7.74
C ALA A 230 11.86 -2.11 -7.39
N SER A 231 12.04 -3.16 -6.60
CA SER A 231 13.38 -3.67 -6.23
C SER A 231 14.19 -4.21 -7.40
N LYS A 232 13.52 -4.66 -8.45
CA LYS A 232 14.13 -5.22 -9.68
C LYS A 232 14.43 -4.16 -10.75
N ARG A 233 13.97 -2.92 -10.56
CA ARG A 233 14.09 -1.85 -11.58
C ARG A 233 14.96 -0.71 -11.06
N PRO A 234 16.05 -0.34 -11.77
CA PRO A 234 16.86 0.81 -11.40
C PRO A 234 16.11 2.12 -11.65
N GLY A 235 16.18 3.03 -10.68
CA GLY A 235 15.61 4.37 -10.75
C GLY A 235 14.33 4.52 -9.88
N ASN A 236 14.06 5.77 -9.44
CA ASN A 236 13.00 6.11 -8.47
C ASN A 236 11.58 6.15 -9.07
N ARG A 237 11.29 5.38 -10.10
CA ARG A 237 9.96 5.35 -10.74
C ARG A 237 9.15 4.18 -10.22
N LEU A 238 8.55 4.38 -9.05
CA LEU A 238 7.74 3.37 -8.38
C LEU A 238 6.36 3.23 -9.04
N PRO A 239 5.90 1.99 -9.29
CA PRO A 239 4.50 1.72 -9.58
C PRO A 239 3.61 2.35 -8.49
N PHE A 240 2.38 2.71 -8.83
CA PHE A 240 1.50 3.33 -7.86
C PHE A 240 0.10 2.71 -7.85
N SER A 241 -0.59 2.87 -6.74
CA SER A 241 -2.00 2.52 -6.61
C SER A 241 -2.78 3.63 -5.93
N VAL A 242 -4.09 3.58 -6.12
CA VAL A 242 -5.06 4.47 -5.46
C VAL A 242 -6.08 3.58 -4.79
N ASP A 243 -6.19 3.70 -3.48
CA ASP A 243 -7.09 2.91 -2.65
C ASP A 243 -8.32 3.73 -2.26
N GLY A 244 -9.50 3.23 -2.61
CA GLY A 244 -10.81 3.74 -2.24
C GLY A 244 -11.71 2.64 -1.67
N LEU A 245 -11.14 1.50 -1.23
CA LEU A 245 -11.91 0.40 -0.64
C LEU A 245 -12.60 0.83 0.65
N LYS A 246 -13.76 0.22 0.92
CA LYS A 246 -14.55 0.49 2.13
C LYS A 246 -14.21 -0.44 3.30
N GLY A 247 -13.27 -1.36 3.11
CA GLY A 247 -12.86 -2.34 4.11
C GLY A 247 -11.92 -3.38 3.54
N ASP A 248 -11.44 -4.27 4.40
CA ASP A 248 -10.48 -5.29 4.04
C ASP A 248 -11.08 -6.33 3.10
N ILE A 249 -10.35 -6.64 2.04
CA ILE A 249 -10.63 -7.72 1.09
C ILE A 249 -9.40 -8.64 1.07
N CYS A 250 -9.61 -9.95 1.21
CA CYS A 250 -8.56 -10.95 1.04
C CYS A 250 -8.94 -11.88 -0.11
N PHE A 251 -8.13 -11.91 -1.17
CA PHE A 251 -8.43 -12.73 -2.33
C PHE A 251 -8.50 -14.22 -2.00
N ALA A 252 -7.53 -14.74 -1.22
CA ALA A 252 -7.47 -16.13 -0.82
C ALA A 252 -8.07 -16.40 0.59
N GLY A 253 -9.01 -15.55 1.04
CA GLY A 253 -9.59 -15.59 2.37
C GLY A 253 -8.77 -14.82 3.41
N CYS A 254 -9.48 -14.12 4.32
CA CYS A 254 -8.85 -13.35 5.39
C CYS A 254 -8.43 -14.23 6.59
N GLU A 255 -8.97 -15.43 6.67
CA GLU A 255 -8.50 -16.39 7.66
C GLU A 255 -7.10 -16.85 7.27
N VAL A 256 -6.13 -16.51 8.08
CA VAL A 256 -4.86 -17.23 8.02
C VAL A 256 -5.23 -18.68 8.32
N PRO A 257 -4.97 -19.64 7.42
CA PRO A 257 -5.08 -21.03 7.81
C PRO A 257 -4.31 -21.11 9.13
N GLN A 258 -4.95 -21.59 10.20
CA GLN A 258 -4.20 -22.03 11.35
C GLN A 258 -3.33 -23.19 10.87
N LEU A 259 -2.21 -22.85 10.21
CA LEU A 259 -1.02 -23.62 10.34
C LEU A 259 -0.90 -23.73 11.86
N LEU A 260 -1.06 -24.94 12.37
CA LEU A 260 -0.58 -25.27 13.72
C LEU A 260 0.74 -24.52 13.80
N ALA A 261 0.76 -23.44 14.61
CA ALA A 261 1.92 -22.57 14.65
C ALA A 261 3.09 -23.53 14.85
N SER A 262 4.08 -23.50 13.95
CA SER A 262 5.18 -24.45 14.08
C SER A 262 5.69 -24.33 15.49
N ASP A 263 6.20 -25.39 16.08
CA ASP A 263 6.78 -25.34 17.44
C ASP A 263 7.69 -24.13 17.59
N GLU A 264 8.35 -23.73 16.50
CA GLU A 264 9.17 -22.51 16.42
C GLU A 264 8.37 -21.23 16.56
N GLN A 265 7.21 -21.09 15.89
CA GLN A 265 6.37 -19.88 15.97
C GLN A 265 5.74 -19.71 17.35
N VAL A 266 5.31 -20.82 17.97
CA VAL A 266 4.80 -20.82 19.34
C VAL A 266 5.90 -20.42 20.32
N ALA A 267 7.07 -21.05 20.21
CA ALA A 267 8.23 -20.75 21.04
C ALA A 267 8.73 -19.32 20.85
N LEU A 268 8.71 -18.80 19.61
CA LEU A 268 9.05 -17.39 19.31
C LEU A 268 8.09 -16.42 20.00
N GLY A 269 6.79 -16.67 19.89
CA GLY A 269 5.78 -15.85 20.57
C GLY A 269 5.97 -15.82 22.08
N GLN A 270 6.27 -16.98 22.69
CA GLN A 270 6.59 -17.12 24.11
C GLN A 270 7.88 -16.35 24.47
N ALA A 271 8.95 -16.54 23.69
CA ALA A 271 10.23 -15.88 23.92
C ALA A 271 10.10 -14.34 23.86
N LEU A 272 9.47 -13.79 22.82
CA LEU A 272 9.34 -12.35 22.65
C LEU A 272 8.40 -11.67 23.67
N SER A 273 7.42 -12.41 24.20
CA SER A 273 6.51 -11.93 25.26
C SER A 273 7.06 -12.10 26.67
N SER A 274 8.12 -12.92 26.85
CA SER A 274 8.70 -13.19 28.15
C SER A 274 9.57 -12.04 28.67
N SER A 275 9.58 -11.87 29.98
CA SER A 275 10.55 -11.05 30.71
C SER A 275 11.68 -11.89 31.35
N GLU A 276 11.67 -13.21 31.17
CA GLU A 276 12.66 -14.12 31.73
C GLU A 276 13.72 -14.49 30.69
N PRO A 277 14.99 -14.16 30.91
CA PRO A 277 16.09 -14.50 29.99
C PRO A 277 16.16 -15.96 29.59
N ALA A 278 15.83 -16.87 30.51
CA ALA A 278 15.90 -18.33 30.30
C ALA A 278 14.98 -18.79 29.15
N VAL A 279 13.80 -18.16 28.96
CA VAL A 279 12.84 -18.52 27.89
C VAL A 279 13.39 -18.12 26.51
N LEU A 280 14.10 -17.00 26.44
CA LEU A 280 14.75 -16.55 25.20
C LEU A 280 15.95 -17.44 24.87
N GLU A 281 16.74 -17.83 25.89
CA GLU A 281 17.87 -18.75 25.74
C GLU A 281 17.42 -20.14 25.27
N GLU A 282 16.31 -20.65 25.82
CA GLU A 282 15.69 -21.88 25.36
C GLU A 282 15.31 -21.83 23.89
N PHE A 283 14.70 -20.72 23.44
CA PHE A 283 14.39 -20.52 22.02
C PHE A 283 15.64 -20.58 21.15
N LEU A 284 16.72 -19.88 21.53
CA LEU A 284 17.98 -19.86 20.77
C LEU A 284 18.63 -21.24 20.69
N GLN A 285 18.50 -22.05 21.74
CA GLN A 285 19.02 -23.42 21.75
C GLN A 285 18.20 -24.37 20.88
N ARG A 286 16.86 -24.25 20.91
CA ARG A 286 15.95 -25.12 20.14
C ARG A 286 15.92 -24.80 18.66
N PHE A 287 16.13 -23.53 18.29
CA PHE A 287 15.98 -23.04 16.90
C PHE A 287 17.22 -22.27 16.43
N PRO A 288 18.42 -22.88 16.40
CA PRO A 288 19.68 -22.17 16.12
C PRO A 288 19.81 -21.67 14.67
N HIS A 289 18.85 -21.99 13.79
CA HIS A 289 18.81 -21.54 12.40
C HIS A 289 17.57 -20.69 12.10
N SER A 290 16.83 -20.25 13.12
CA SER A 290 15.67 -19.38 12.96
C SER A 290 16.05 -18.03 12.34
N ASN A 291 15.23 -17.55 11.40
CA ASN A 291 15.35 -16.20 10.88
C ASN A 291 15.09 -15.12 11.94
N SER A 292 14.57 -15.50 13.11
CA SER A 292 14.22 -14.60 14.20
C SER A 292 15.30 -14.50 15.30
N ILE A 293 16.44 -15.16 15.14
CA ILE A 293 17.54 -15.17 16.13
C ILE A 293 17.92 -13.76 16.54
N GLY A 294 18.18 -12.86 15.59
CA GLY A 294 18.60 -11.50 15.87
C GLY A 294 17.60 -10.68 16.71
N TYR A 295 16.29 -10.95 16.56
CA TYR A 295 15.26 -10.32 17.38
C TYR A 295 15.27 -10.86 18.82
N VAL A 296 15.45 -12.18 18.98
CA VAL A 296 15.49 -12.83 20.30
C VAL A 296 16.76 -12.44 21.04
N GLU A 297 17.92 -12.42 20.37
CA GLU A 297 19.20 -11.96 20.96
C GLU A 297 19.11 -10.49 21.41
N SER A 298 18.59 -9.60 20.56
CA SER A 298 18.39 -8.19 20.92
C SER A 298 17.47 -8.02 22.13
N ARG A 299 16.43 -8.84 22.24
CA ARG A 299 15.52 -8.83 23.39
C ARG A 299 16.23 -9.35 24.63
N LEU A 300 16.99 -10.43 24.51
CA LEU A 300 17.77 -11.01 25.59
C LEU A 300 18.80 -10.03 26.14
N ASP A 301 19.53 -9.35 25.26
CA ASP A 301 20.48 -8.29 25.64
C ASP A 301 19.77 -7.15 26.38
N SER A 302 18.59 -6.74 25.93
CA SER A 302 17.81 -5.70 26.60
C SER A 302 17.35 -6.10 28.02
N LEU A 303 17.14 -7.40 28.26
CA LEU A 303 16.78 -7.92 29.59
C LEU A 303 18.00 -8.09 30.51
N ARG A 304 19.16 -8.40 29.93
CA ARG A 304 20.42 -8.55 30.67
C ARG A 304 21.10 -7.23 30.99
N THR A 305 20.85 -6.19 30.17
CA THR A 305 21.39 -4.86 30.39
C THR A 305 20.72 -4.23 31.61
N PRO A 306 21.43 -3.91 32.69
CA PRO A 306 20.83 -3.27 33.84
C PRO A 306 20.19 -1.94 33.42
N LYS A 307 18.95 -1.71 33.87
CA LYS A 307 18.34 -0.40 33.70
C LYS A 307 19.19 0.61 34.49
N PRO A 308 19.54 1.77 33.86
CA PRO A 308 20.35 2.75 34.55
C PRO A 308 19.67 3.18 35.85
N THR A 309 20.46 3.26 36.90
CA THR A 309 20.03 3.76 38.21
C THR A 309 19.65 5.25 38.10
N ASP A 310 18.92 5.76 39.07
CA ASP A 310 18.53 7.16 39.07
C ASP A 310 19.79 8.08 39.16
N ASP A 311 20.81 7.65 39.86
CA ASP A 311 22.10 8.39 39.91
C ASP A 311 22.81 8.42 38.55
N GLU A 312 22.80 7.33 37.80
CA GLU A 312 23.36 7.27 36.44
C GLU A 312 22.58 8.17 35.48
N LYS A 313 21.26 8.20 35.59
CA LYS A 313 20.40 9.09 34.79
C LYS A 313 20.71 10.56 35.10
N VAL A 314 20.87 10.91 36.40
CA VAL A 314 21.24 12.26 36.83
C VAL A 314 22.63 12.63 36.31
N ALA A 315 23.59 11.72 36.40
CA ALA A 315 24.95 11.94 35.89
C ALA A 315 24.95 12.18 34.37
N SER A 316 24.18 11.36 33.61
CA SER A 316 24.01 11.53 32.18
C SER A 316 23.38 12.88 31.82
N ALA A 317 22.35 13.30 32.55
CA ALA A 317 21.68 14.59 32.33
C ALA A 317 22.70 15.77 32.57
N LYS A 318 23.50 15.71 33.62
CA LYS A 318 24.55 16.69 33.90
C LYS A 318 25.61 16.74 32.80
N GLN A 319 26.03 15.57 32.28
CA GLN A 319 26.99 15.48 31.18
C GLN A 319 26.45 16.14 29.91
N HIS A 320 25.21 15.82 29.51
CA HIS A 320 24.59 16.44 28.35
C HIS A 320 24.34 17.94 28.55
N MET A 321 24.08 18.40 29.79
CA MET A 321 23.95 19.81 30.10
C MET A 321 25.27 20.57 29.86
N ALA A 322 26.39 20.04 30.36
CA ALA A 322 27.70 20.60 30.10
C ALA A 322 28.05 20.62 28.61
N ALA A 323 27.80 19.53 27.90
CA ALA A 323 28.07 19.42 26.47
C ALA A 323 27.18 20.35 25.62
N CYS A 324 25.92 20.53 25.99
CA CYS A 324 25.01 21.47 25.31
C CYS A 324 25.45 22.94 25.53
N LEU A 325 25.97 23.27 26.70
CA LEU A 325 26.52 24.61 26.98
C LEU A 325 27.74 24.92 26.12
N THR A 326 28.55 23.91 25.79
CA THR A 326 29.73 24.05 24.91
C THR A 326 29.38 23.95 23.41
N GLY A 327 28.10 23.92 23.04
CA GLY A 327 27.68 23.97 21.65
C GLY A 327 27.48 22.59 20.97
N GLN A 328 27.49 21.49 21.72
CA GLN A 328 27.16 20.17 21.15
C GLN A 328 25.66 20.03 21.02
N MET A 329 25.11 20.30 19.82
CA MET A 329 23.66 20.37 19.57
C MET A 329 22.97 19.06 19.76
N GLY A 330 23.63 17.92 19.48
CA GLY A 330 23.10 16.58 19.80
C GLY A 330 22.86 16.38 21.30
N SER A 331 23.69 16.97 22.16
CA SER A 331 23.47 16.94 23.61
C SER A 331 22.31 17.84 24.04
N CYS A 332 22.08 18.96 23.36
CA CYS A 332 20.87 19.78 23.57
C CYS A 332 19.61 19.01 23.20
N TYR A 333 19.65 18.25 22.09
CA TYR A 333 18.54 17.35 21.67
C TYR A 333 18.24 16.30 22.76
N ASN A 334 19.27 15.62 23.28
CA ASN A 334 19.10 14.64 24.35
C ASN A 334 18.50 15.26 25.62
N LEU A 335 18.88 16.48 25.97
CA LEU A 335 18.25 17.20 27.08
C LEU A 335 16.79 17.50 26.85
N GLY A 336 16.39 17.85 25.63
CA GLY A 336 14.98 17.97 25.27
C GLY A 336 14.20 16.69 25.59
N ILE A 337 14.73 15.53 25.21
CA ILE A 337 14.15 14.22 25.54
C ILE A 337 14.13 14.00 27.07
N TYR A 338 15.23 14.31 27.77
CA TYR A 338 15.34 14.08 29.21
C TYR A 338 14.31 14.88 30.00
N PHE A 339 14.13 16.16 29.66
CA PHE A 339 13.13 17.00 30.30
C PHE A 339 11.70 16.61 29.93
N SER A 340 11.43 16.14 28.69
CA SER A 340 10.09 15.68 28.30
C SER A 340 9.67 14.42 29.05
N MET A 341 10.63 13.54 29.37
CA MET A 341 10.39 12.24 30.02
C MET A 341 10.62 12.26 31.55
N GLY A 342 11.31 13.25 32.08
CA GLY A 342 11.77 13.24 33.47
C GLY A 342 12.96 12.28 33.69
N TRP A 343 13.86 12.16 32.71
CA TRP A 343 15.00 11.25 32.80
C TRP A 343 16.19 11.89 33.46
N GLY A 344 16.45 11.57 34.72
CA GLY A 344 17.52 12.14 35.52
C GLY A 344 17.38 13.64 35.84
N VAL A 345 16.26 14.23 35.46
CA VAL A 345 15.83 15.60 35.72
C VAL A 345 14.32 15.57 36.02
N GLU A 346 13.82 16.58 36.70
CA GLU A 346 12.37 16.75 36.84
C GLU A 346 11.73 17.00 35.48
N LYS A 347 10.57 16.39 35.22
CA LYS A 347 9.84 16.58 33.96
C LYS A 347 9.42 18.03 33.80
N ASP A 348 9.88 18.67 32.75
CA ASP A 348 9.59 20.07 32.41
C ASP A 348 9.48 20.25 30.90
N MET A 349 8.24 20.31 30.39
CA MET A 349 7.98 20.49 28.96
C MET A 349 8.51 21.83 28.44
N ALA A 350 8.47 22.89 29.24
CA ALA A 350 9.00 24.19 28.82
C ALA A 350 10.52 24.17 28.70
N ALA A 351 11.21 23.42 29.57
CA ALA A 351 12.64 23.18 29.42
C ALA A 351 12.94 22.33 28.20
N SER A 352 12.15 21.27 27.96
CA SER A 352 12.23 20.43 26.76
C SER A 352 12.16 21.29 25.50
N ASP A 353 11.14 22.14 25.37
CA ASP A 353 10.94 23.03 24.23
C ASP A 353 12.14 23.97 24.00
N ARG A 354 12.72 24.51 25.07
CA ARG A 354 13.91 25.35 24.96
C ARG A 354 15.13 24.60 24.41
N TYR A 355 15.36 23.39 24.90
CA TYR A 355 16.47 22.56 24.45
C TYR A 355 16.28 22.03 23.04
N TYR A 356 15.06 21.61 22.66
CA TYR A 356 14.74 21.24 21.27
C TYR A 356 14.89 22.45 20.33
N THR A 357 14.43 23.64 20.72
CA THR A 357 14.63 24.86 19.93
C THR A 357 16.11 25.08 19.67
N LYS A 358 16.94 25.07 20.72
CA LYS A 358 18.39 25.28 20.60
C LYS A 358 19.04 24.23 19.69
N ALA A 359 18.65 22.96 19.80
CA ALA A 359 19.17 21.89 18.98
C ALA A 359 18.70 22.00 17.51
N CYS A 360 17.43 22.36 17.28
CA CYS A 360 16.86 22.60 15.96
C CYS A 360 17.55 23.76 15.24
N ASP A 361 17.75 24.88 15.93
CA ASP A 361 18.47 26.04 15.40
C ASP A 361 19.95 25.72 15.09
N GLY A 362 20.52 24.75 15.80
CA GLY A 362 21.83 24.18 15.56
C GLY A 362 21.89 23.07 14.49
N GLY A 363 20.79 22.82 13.75
CA GLY A 363 20.74 21.91 12.61
C GLY A 363 20.36 20.46 12.95
N VAL A 364 19.95 20.15 14.17
CA VAL A 364 19.46 18.80 14.53
C VAL A 364 18.01 18.66 14.09
N THR A 365 17.78 17.98 12.97
CA THR A 365 16.48 17.84 12.32
C THR A 365 15.45 17.08 13.17
N GLU A 366 15.92 16.10 13.96
CA GLU A 366 15.10 15.36 14.92
C GLU A 366 14.56 16.27 16.04
N ALA A 367 15.34 17.27 16.44
CA ALA A 367 14.88 18.24 17.44
C ALA A 367 13.76 19.13 16.90
N CYS A 368 13.86 19.57 15.63
CA CYS A 368 12.79 20.31 14.95
C CYS A 368 11.51 19.48 14.88
N PHE A 369 11.62 18.21 14.56
CA PHE A 369 10.48 17.29 14.47
C PHE A 369 9.81 17.08 15.84
N ASN A 370 10.59 16.78 16.88
CA ASN A 370 10.04 16.54 18.22
C ASN A 370 9.39 17.81 18.78
N LEU A 371 10.03 18.98 18.64
CA LEU A 371 9.43 20.25 19.04
C LEU A 371 8.11 20.52 18.31
N ALA A 372 8.04 20.19 17.03
CA ALA A 372 6.81 20.37 16.27
C ALA A 372 5.68 19.47 16.79
N LEU A 373 5.98 18.21 17.17
CA LEU A 373 4.99 17.31 17.76
C LEU A 373 4.55 17.80 19.15
N ASP A 374 5.48 18.30 19.96
CA ASP A 374 5.16 18.86 21.27
C ASP A 374 4.22 20.07 21.14
N LEU A 375 4.48 20.98 20.19
CA LEU A 375 3.63 22.15 19.92
C LEU A 375 2.24 21.80 19.35
N LYS A 376 2.08 20.65 18.72
CA LYS A 376 0.78 20.13 18.25
C LYS A 376 0.01 19.39 19.36
N SER A 377 0.64 18.99 20.42
CA SER A 377 0.03 18.21 21.50
C SER A 377 -1.01 19.04 22.25
N PRO A 378 -2.16 18.42 22.64
CA PRO A 378 -3.11 19.07 23.56
C PRO A 378 -2.50 19.44 24.92
N ASN A 379 -1.40 18.77 25.29
CA ASN A 379 -0.68 18.99 26.55
C ASN A 379 0.55 19.89 26.36
N ALA A 380 0.65 20.59 25.24
CA ALA A 380 1.76 21.49 24.98
C ALA A 380 1.79 22.62 26.02
N SER A 381 3.01 23.04 26.41
CA SER A 381 3.19 24.21 27.27
C SER A 381 2.67 25.50 26.59
N GLN A 382 2.82 25.56 25.26
CA GLN A 382 2.32 26.63 24.39
C GLN A 382 1.99 26.05 23.01
N PRO A 383 0.73 25.62 22.76
CA PRO A 383 0.32 25.11 21.44
C PRO A 383 0.49 26.18 20.35
N ASP A 384 1.20 25.84 19.27
CA ASP A 384 1.42 26.72 18.13
C ASP A 384 1.49 25.91 16.82
N GLN A 385 0.38 25.83 16.13
CA GLN A 385 0.26 25.08 14.89
C GLN A 385 1.08 25.68 13.73
N ALA A 386 1.19 27.01 13.67
CA ALA A 386 1.95 27.68 12.62
C ALA A 386 3.45 27.39 12.78
N ARG A 387 3.96 27.52 14.02
CA ARG A 387 5.34 27.19 14.37
C ARG A 387 5.62 25.70 14.18
N ALA A 388 4.69 24.81 14.57
CA ALA A 388 4.84 23.37 14.36
C ALA A 388 4.97 23.03 12.88
N THR A 389 4.13 23.63 12.02
CA THR A 389 4.21 23.43 10.56
C THR A 389 5.53 23.91 9.99
N HIS A 390 6.05 25.07 10.46
CA HIS A 390 7.35 25.57 10.05
C HIS A 390 8.49 24.62 10.43
N LEU A 391 8.48 24.11 11.66
CA LEU A 391 9.47 23.15 12.16
C LEU A 391 9.44 21.82 11.41
N LEU A 392 8.25 21.29 11.10
CA LEU A 392 8.09 20.10 10.25
C LEU A 392 8.68 20.32 8.84
N ASN A 393 8.44 21.49 8.25
CA ASN A 393 9.05 21.85 6.97
C ASN A 393 10.58 21.91 7.05
N THR A 394 11.13 22.44 8.13
CA THR A 394 12.58 22.49 8.38
C THR A 394 13.16 21.09 8.50
N ALA A 395 12.54 20.22 9.30
CA ALA A 395 12.96 18.83 9.46
C ALA A 395 12.84 18.01 8.15
N CYS A 396 11.77 18.20 7.39
CA CYS A 396 11.58 17.55 6.09
C CYS A 396 12.65 17.97 5.07
N ARG A 397 12.94 19.27 4.96
CA ARG A 397 14.01 19.78 4.10
C ARG A 397 15.40 19.33 4.55
N GLY A 398 15.59 19.07 5.84
CA GLY A 398 16.80 18.49 6.41
C GLY A 398 16.94 16.97 6.18
N GLY A 399 16.01 16.33 5.42
CA GLY A 399 16.08 14.92 5.04
C GLY A 399 15.36 13.96 6.01
N LEU A 400 14.55 14.46 6.92
CA LEU A 400 13.82 13.61 7.86
C LEU A 400 12.46 13.16 7.26
N ASP A 401 12.42 11.99 6.63
CA ASP A 401 11.22 11.46 5.93
C ASP A 401 9.95 11.42 6.79
N ARG A 402 10.07 11.13 8.09
CA ARG A 402 8.93 11.11 9.01
C ARG A 402 8.29 12.50 9.16
N ALA A 403 9.09 13.59 9.08
CA ALA A 403 8.56 14.95 9.12
C ALA A 403 7.80 15.30 7.83
N CYS A 404 8.27 14.82 6.67
CA CYS A 404 7.57 14.99 5.39
C CYS A 404 6.22 14.27 5.39
N ARG A 405 6.15 13.07 5.95
CA ARG A 405 4.89 12.32 6.11
C ARG A 405 3.91 13.04 7.03
N GLU A 406 4.38 13.57 8.15
CA GLU A 406 3.57 14.30 9.12
C GLU A 406 2.96 15.59 8.53
N LEU A 407 3.71 16.30 7.69
CA LEU A 407 3.22 17.46 6.94
C LEU A 407 2.09 17.10 5.96
N ASN A 408 2.21 15.97 5.27
CA ASN A 408 1.22 15.52 4.31
C ASN A 408 -0.07 15.03 5.00
N ALA A 409 0.03 14.46 6.19
CA ALA A 409 -1.10 14.04 7.00
C ALA A 409 -1.88 15.22 7.63
N SER A 410 -1.25 16.40 7.71
CA SER A 410 -1.84 17.61 8.30
C SER A 410 -2.49 18.55 7.28
N ARG A 411 -2.47 18.20 5.99
CA ARG A 411 -3.13 18.89 4.87
C ARG A 411 -4.42 18.20 4.49
#